data_077f094f2018cac18ec01b83561e50da
#
_entry.id   077f094f2018cac18ec01b83561e50da
#
_cell.length_a   1.000
_cell.length_b   1.000
_cell.length_c   1.000
_cell.angle_alpha   90.00
_cell.angle_beta   90.00
_cell.angle_gamma   90.00
#
_symmetry.space_group_name_H-M   'P 1'
#
loop_
_entity.id
_entity.type
_entity.pdbx_description
1 polymer ?
#
loop_
_entity_poly.entity_id
_entity_poly.type
_entity_poly.pdbx_seq_one_letter_code
_entity_poly.pdbx_strand_id
1 'polypeptide(L)'
;MKNLFVKILRHHRLPAVILMLCVFFCVPLFIGNEDSSSESLDFKEKEHEKPSFVPSNDKLSDVNDVHLGFATSGGIKPFKTNEMFLIASDSLRSVGALTYIVSCREFEVEKLSHSHPYLTRSARQLLIDIGERFRQKQIEKGLKVHKMVITSMLRTEQSQKSLRRRNFNATKSTTSHLYGTTFDISAQRFVRYDFLGNKSETSRGIYQKLLEEAVKELRNEGRCVVMREYKQACLHITVTN
;
A
#
# COMPACT_ATOMS: atom_id res chain seq x y z
N MET A 1 -46.06 20.82 42.21
CA MET A 1 -47.22 21.10 41.36
C MET A 1 -46.98 20.48 40.01
N LYS A 2 -47.79 19.46 39.75
CA LYS A 2 -48.49 19.08 38.51
C LYS A 2 -47.58 18.80 37.31
N ASN A 3 -47.38 17.49 36.98
CA ASN A 3 -48.21 16.65 36.11
C ASN A 3 -48.32 17.12 34.67
N LEU A 4 -47.85 16.25 33.72
CA LEU A 4 -48.65 15.64 32.69
C LEU A 4 -47.68 14.89 31.77
N PHE A 5 -47.56 13.55 31.74
CA PHE A 5 -48.40 12.51 31.13
C PHE A 5 -48.86 12.86 29.73
N VAL A 6 -48.34 12.10 28.72
CA VAL A 6 -49.02 11.43 27.60
C VAL A 6 -47.94 10.56 26.95
N LYS A 7 -47.89 9.28 27.03
CA LYS A 7 -48.68 8.13 26.61
C LYS A 7 -49.30 8.25 25.22
N ILE A 8 -48.87 7.36 24.31
CA ILE A 8 -49.66 6.65 23.26
C ILE A 8 -48.62 5.87 22.43
N LEU A 9 -48.50 4.57 22.59
CA LEU A 9 -49.24 3.42 22.03
C LEU A 9 -49.09 3.30 20.52
N ARG A 10 -48.33 2.27 20.11
CA ARG A 10 -48.80 0.92 19.67
C ARG A 10 -49.36 0.83 18.25
N HIS A 11 -48.84 -0.17 17.59
CA HIS A 11 -49.41 -1.05 16.52
C HIS A 11 -49.03 -0.65 15.09
N HIS A 12 -48.61 -1.47 14.19
CA HIS A 12 -48.79 -2.88 13.87
C HIS A 12 -47.89 -3.30 12.69
N ARG A 13 -47.35 -4.53 12.76
CA ARG A 13 -47.40 -5.57 11.71
C ARG A 13 -46.45 -5.51 10.50
N LEU A 14 -45.56 -6.49 10.51
CA LEU A 14 -45.05 -7.30 9.40
C LEU A 14 -46.22 -7.98 8.61
N PRO A 15 -45.93 -8.65 7.45
CA PRO A 15 -44.80 -8.73 6.56
C PRO A 15 -45.25 -8.50 5.07
N ALA A 16 -44.33 -8.17 4.20
CA ALA A 16 -44.54 -8.33 2.77
C ALA A 16 -43.50 -9.31 2.22
N VAL A 17 -43.97 -10.54 2.03
CA VAL A 17 -43.32 -11.56 1.21
C VAL A 17 -43.41 -11.09 -0.22
N ILE A 18 -42.29 -10.71 -0.86
CA ILE A 18 -42.25 -10.47 -2.29
C ILE A 18 -41.93 -11.79 -2.97
N LEU A 19 -42.99 -12.33 -3.57
CA LEU A 19 -42.98 -13.45 -4.48
C LEU A 19 -42.25 -13.06 -5.77
N MET A 20 -41.09 -13.68 -6.02
CA MET A 20 -40.33 -13.50 -7.26
C MET A 20 -40.95 -14.34 -8.36
N LEU A 21 -41.74 -13.72 -9.24
CA LEU A 21 -42.29 -14.33 -10.44
C LEU A 21 -41.17 -14.47 -11.49
N CYS A 22 -40.74 -15.70 -11.74
CA CYS A 22 -39.94 -16.04 -12.91
C CYS A 22 -40.81 -15.93 -14.16
N VAL A 23 -40.58 -14.91 -14.97
CA VAL A 23 -41.13 -14.84 -16.32
C VAL A 23 -40.16 -15.55 -17.27
N PHE A 24 -40.56 -16.74 -17.72
CA PHE A 24 -39.93 -17.42 -18.84
C PHE A 24 -40.30 -16.71 -20.13
N PHE A 25 -39.34 -16.03 -20.75
CA PHE A 25 -39.47 -15.60 -22.13
C PHE A 25 -38.94 -16.71 -23.04
N CYS A 26 -39.84 -17.36 -23.74
CA CYS A 26 -39.48 -18.17 -24.91
C CYS A 26 -39.03 -17.26 -26.03
N VAL A 27 -37.78 -17.41 -26.49
CA VAL A 27 -37.29 -16.81 -27.73
C VAL A 27 -37.19 -17.92 -28.78
N PRO A 28 -37.73 -17.75 -29.97
CA PRO A 28 -37.70 -18.79 -31.00
C PRO A 28 -36.29 -18.98 -31.60
N LEU A 29 -35.99 -20.24 -31.86
CA LEU A 29 -34.80 -20.66 -32.59
C LEU A 29 -34.82 -20.09 -34.00
N PHE A 30 -33.84 -19.22 -34.31
CA PHE A 30 -33.44 -18.99 -35.71
C PHE A 30 -32.19 -19.80 -35.97
N ILE A 31 -32.33 -20.80 -36.85
CA ILE A 31 -31.22 -21.53 -37.40
C ILE A 31 -30.64 -20.69 -38.50
N GLY A 32 -29.53 -20.07 -38.31
CA GLY A 32 -28.70 -19.47 -39.34
C GLY A 32 -27.31 -20.09 -39.25
N ASN A 33 -26.98 -20.90 -40.24
CA ASN A 33 -25.60 -21.33 -40.50
C ASN A 33 -24.81 -20.09 -40.94
N GLU A 34 -23.85 -19.68 -40.14
CA GLU A 34 -22.70 -18.92 -40.64
C GLU A 34 -21.45 -19.46 -39.96
N ASP A 35 -20.54 -19.96 -40.81
CA ASP A 35 -19.17 -20.29 -40.44
C ASP A 35 -18.48 -19.04 -39.85
N SER A 36 -18.33 -19.00 -38.55
CA SER A 36 -17.42 -18.10 -37.92
C SER A 36 -16.35 -18.91 -37.19
N SER A 37 -15.17 -18.90 -37.79
CA SER A 37 -13.92 -19.31 -37.16
C SER A 37 -13.85 -18.67 -35.75
N SER A 38 -14.06 -19.49 -34.71
CA SER A 38 -13.80 -19.10 -33.32
C SER A 38 -12.28 -18.96 -33.18
N GLU A 39 -11.81 -17.70 -33.24
CA GLU A 39 -10.53 -17.38 -32.60
C GLU A 39 -10.72 -17.62 -31.10
N SER A 40 -10.20 -18.74 -30.64
CA SER A 40 -9.97 -19.01 -29.24
C SER A 40 -8.97 -17.95 -28.76
N LEU A 41 -9.45 -16.95 -28.02
CA LEU A 41 -8.61 -16.08 -27.22
C LEU A 41 -7.90 -16.98 -26.20
N ASP A 42 -6.74 -17.45 -26.60
CA ASP A 42 -5.80 -18.17 -25.75
C ASP A 42 -5.33 -17.18 -24.67
N PHE A 43 -6.03 -17.17 -23.54
CA PHE A 43 -5.55 -16.54 -22.33
C PHE A 43 -4.33 -17.36 -21.88
N LYS A 44 -3.20 -17.11 -22.51
CA LYS A 44 -1.91 -17.52 -21.96
C LYS A 44 -1.83 -16.92 -20.56
N GLU A 45 -2.08 -17.79 -19.58
CA GLU A 45 -1.71 -17.55 -18.19
C GLU A 45 -0.27 -17.05 -18.21
N LYS A 46 -0.07 -15.77 -17.86
CA LYS A 46 1.27 -15.20 -17.81
C LYS A 46 2.02 -16.03 -16.78
N GLU A 47 2.90 -16.88 -17.30
CA GLU A 47 3.88 -17.60 -16.51
C GLU A 47 4.50 -16.58 -15.55
N HIS A 48 4.36 -16.82 -14.23
CA HIS A 48 4.94 -15.96 -13.21
C HIS A 48 6.44 -15.91 -13.48
N GLU A 49 6.89 -14.84 -14.09
CA GLU A 49 8.30 -14.58 -14.31
C GLU A 49 9.02 -14.70 -12.97
N LYS A 50 10.04 -15.57 -12.90
CA LYS A 50 10.82 -15.75 -11.68
C LYS A 50 11.30 -14.40 -11.19
N PRO A 51 11.28 -14.13 -9.87
CA PRO A 51 11.64 -12.83 -9.34
C PRO A 51 13.00 -12.40 -9.90
N SER A 52 13.05 -11.20 -10.46
CA SER A 52 14.25 -10.62 -11.08
C SER A 52 15.38 -10.31 -10.10
N PHE A 53 15.11 -10.46 -8.79
CA PHE A 53 16.03 -10.18 -7.71
C PHE A 53 16.16 -11.38 -6.79
N VAL A 54 17.40 -11.81 -6.57
CA VAL A 54 17.76 -12.82 -5.57
C VAL A 54 18.74 -12.16 -4.59
N PRO A 55 18.40 -12.05 -3.30
CA PRO A 55 19.31 -11.45 -2.32
C PRO A 55 20.63 -12.22 -2.21
N SER A 56 21.75 -11.53 -2.22
CA SER A 56 23.07 -12.12 -2.07
C SER A 56 23.41 -12.51 -0.61
N ASN A 57 22.66 -11.99 0.36
CA ASN A 57 22.84 -12.24 1.79
C ASN A 57 21.59 -11.85 2.59
N ASP A 58 21.56 -12.22 3.87
CA ASP A 58 20.45 -11.95 4.80
C ASP A 58 20.40 -10.52 5.37
N LYS A 59 21.33 -9.65 4.98
CA LYS A 59 21.38 -8.28 5.50
C LYS A 59 20.44 -7.38 4.71
N LEU A 60 19.70 -6.51 5.41
CA LEU A 60 18.89 -5.45 4.80
C LEU A 60 19.79 -4.28 4.39
N SER A 61 20.65 -4.48 3.39
CA SER A 61 21.70 -3.55 2.98
C SER A 61 21.87 -3.47 1.45
N ASP A 62 20.78 -3.60 0.71
CA ASP A 62 20.80 -3.44 -0.74
C ASP A 62 21.25 -2.01 -1.09
N VAL A 63 22.14 -1.90 -2.06
CA VAL A 63 22.76 -0.61 -2.40
C VAL A 63 21.81 0.28 -3.19
N ASN A 64 22.02 1.60 -3.11
CA ASN A 64 21.15 2.59 -3.73
C ASN A 64 20.98 2.39 -5.25
N ASP A 65 22.00 1.93 -5.96
CA ASP A 65 21.95 1.73 -7.41
C ASP A 65 20.98 0.60 -7.79
N VAL A 66 20.84 -0.44 -6.95
CA VAL A 66 19.87 -1.52 -7.12
C VAL A 66 18.45 -0.98 -6.92
N HIS A 67 18.24 -0.19 -5.86
CA HIS A 67 16.95 0.50 -5.63
C HIS A 67 16.59 1.39 -6.82
N LEU A 68 17.54 2.17 -7.33
CA LEU A 68 17.31 3.07 -8.44
C LEU A 68 17.00 2.31 -9.73
N GLY A 69 17.68 1.18 -9.99
CA GLY A 69 17.42 0.32 -11.14
C GLY A 69 15.97 -0.15 -11.19
N PHE A 70 15.46 -0.73 -10.10
CA PHE A 70 14.06 -1.15 -10.00
C PHE A 70 13.08 0.02 -10.05
N ALA A 71 13.41 1.13 -9.39
CA ALA A 71 12.55 2.31 -9.40
C ALA A 71 12.38 2.92 -10.79
N THR A 72 13.45 2.99 -11.58
CA THR A 72 13.41 3.53 -12.95
C THR A 72 12.68 2.62 -13.92
N SER A 73 12.76 1.31 -13.76
CA SER A 73 12.09 0.34 -14.63
C SER A 73 10.59 0.20 -14.35
N GLY A 74 10.19 0.21 -13.05
CA GLY A 74 8.81 -0.06 -12.63
C GLY A 74 8.00 1.19 -12.23
N GLY A 75 8.59 2.37 -12.23
CA GLY A 75 7.98 3.59 -11.71
C GLY A 75 7.44 4.56 -12.75
N ILE A 76 6.90 5.67 -12.25
CA ILE A 76 6.47 6.81 -13.07
C ILE A 76 7.67 7.69 -13.43
N LYS A 77 7.49 8.58 -14.40
CA LYS A 77 8.49 9.63 -14.68
C LYS A 77 8.57 10.61 -13.51
N PRO A 78 9.80 11.04 -13.10
CA PRO A 78 9.98 12.02 -12.04
C PRO A 78 9.35 13.38 -12.35
N PHE A 79 8.81 14.02 -11.32
CA PHE A 79 8.29 15.38 -11.41
C PHE A 79 9.31 16.39 -10.87
N LYS A 80 9.52 17.49 -11.59
CA LYS A 80 10.43 18.56 -11.18
C LYS A 80 9.93 19.32 -9.96
N THR A 81 8.63 19.67 -9.95
CA THR A 81 8.01 20.46 -8.87
C THR A 81 6.80 19.78 -8.25
N ASN A 82 6.47 20.17 -7.01
CA ASN A 82 5.26 19.72 -6.34
C ASN A 82 4.00 20.15 -7.09
N GLU A 83 3.99 21.35 -7.65
CA GLU A 83 2.85 21.86 -8.42
C GLU A 83 2.59 21.01 -9.66
N MET A 84 3.63 20.71 -10.46
CA MET A 84 3.48 19.82 -11.63
C MET A 84 2.92 18.45 -11.23
N PHE A 85 3.38 17.90 -10.11
CA PHE A 85 2.87 16.64 -9.59
C PHE A 85 1.39 16.75 -9.20
N LEU A 86 0.99 17.78 -8.45
CA LEU A 86 -0.39 17.96 -7.99
C LEU A 86 -1.36 18.12 -9.16
N ILE A 87 -0.98 18.85 -10.21
CA ILE A 87 -1.79 18.99 -11.44
C ILE A 87 -1.98 17.62 -12.12
N ALA A 88 -0.95 16.78 -12.17
CA ALA A 88 -1.00 15.47 -12.84
C ALA A 88 -1.59 14.34 -11.95
N SER A 89 -1.67 14.53 -10.65
CA SER A 89 -1.96 13.46 -9.69
C SER A 89 -3.30 12.76 -9.92
N ASP A 90 -4.35 13.51 -10.27
CA ASP A 90 -5.68 12.94 -10.53
C ASP A 90 -5.72 12.12 -11.83
N SER A 91 -5.05 12.59 -12.88
CA SER A 91 -4.89 11.81 -14.12
C SER A 91 -4.11 10.53 -13.89
N LEU A 92 -3.01 10.59 -13.13
CA LEU A 92 -2.21 9.39 -12.78
C LEU A 92 -3.01 8.38 -11.94
N ARG A 93 -3.91 8.84 -11.08
CA ARG A 93 -4.83 7.98 -10.33
C ARG A 93 -5.88 7.36 -11.25
N SER A 94 -6.49 8.14 -12.12
CA SER A 94 -7.57 7.67 -13.02
C SER A 94 -7.09 6.58 -13.97
N VAL A 95 -5.84 6.67 -14.47
CA VAL A 95 -5.23 5.63 -15.31
C VAL A 95 -4.57 4.49 -14.50
N GLY A 96 -4.65 4.54 -13.17
CA GLY A 96 -4.10 3.49 -12.29
C GLY A 96 -2.58 3.46 -12.16
N ALA A 97 -1.87 4.50 -12.65
CA ALA A 97 -0.42 4.61 -12.52
C ALA A 97 0.01 4.86 -11.06
N LEU A 98 -0.78 5.63 -10.32
CA LEU A 98 -0.59 5.90 -8.90
C LEU A 98 -1.84 5.64 -8.08
N THR A 99 -1.63 5.28 -6.82
CA THR A 99 -2.68 5.14 -5.80
C THR A 99 -2.39 6.12 -4.66
N TYR A 100 -3.41 6.84 -4.21
CA TYR A 100 -3.33 7.65 -3.00
C TYR A 100 -3.36 6.74 -1.77
N ILE A 101 -2.43 6.94 -0.84
CA ILE A 101 -2.22 6.08 0.32
C ILE A 101 -2.76 6.78 1.56
N VAL A 102 -3.66 6.11 2.26
CA VAL A 102 -4.23 6.53 3.55
C VAL A 102 -3.91 5.50 4.61
N SER A 103 -3.89 5.92 5.86
CA SER A 103 -3.75 5.01 7.00
C SER A 103 -4.83 3.93 6.98
N CYS A 104 -4.45 2.71 7.33
CA CYS A 104 -5.35 1.56 7.34
C CYS A 104 -5.10 0.68 8.57
N ARG A 105 -5.60 -0.56 8.54
CA ARG A 105 -5.39 -1.51 9.62
C ARG A 105 -3.92 -1.87 9.81
N GLU A 106 -3.14 -1.92 8.73
CA GLU A 106 -1.77 -2.40 8.69
C GLU A 106 -0.75 -1.31 9.03
N PHE A 107 -1.04 -0.06 8.65
CA PHE A 107 -0.09 1.04 8.82
C PHE A 107 -0.75 2.39 9.09
N GLU A 108 0.03 3.27 9.65
CA GLU A 108 -0.24 4.69 9.85
C GLU A 108 0.61 5.53 8.90
N VAL A 109 0.00 6.43 8.15
CA VAL A 109 0.71 7.42 7.35
C VAL A 109 0.86 8.69 8.17
N GLU A 110 2.08 9.09 8.48
CA GLU A 110 2.35 10.33 9.19
C GLU A 110 2.19 11.56 8.29
N LYS A 111 2.24 12.74 8.93
CA LYS A 111 2.32 14.00 8.19
C LYS A 111 3.63 14.04 7.38
N LEU A 112 3.52 13.83 6.08
CA LEU A 112 4.65 13.84 5.16
C LEU A 112 5.05 15.28 4.83
N SER A 113 6.24 15.71 5.27
CA SER A 113 6.72 17.08 5.04
C SER A 113 7.47 17.26 3.72
N HIS A 114 8.06 16.18 3.19
CA HIS A 114 8.91 16.19 2.00
C HIS A 114 8.56 15.07 1.00
N SER A 115 7.38 14.49 1.11
CA SER A 115 6.89 13.48 0.18
C SER A 115 5.37 13.56 0.06
N HIS A 116 4.83 12.96 -0.98
CA HIS A 116 3.40 12.87 -1.26
C HIS A 116 2.92 11.43 -1.00
N PRO A 117 1.72 11.23 -0.44
CA PRO A 117 1.20 9.90 -0.08
C PRO A 117 0.69 9.14 -1.32
N TYR A 118 1.58 8.89 -2.26
CA TYR A 118 1.27 8.18 -3.50
C TYR A 118 2.30 7.09 -3.77
N LEU A 119 1.81 5.94 -4.22
CA LEU A 119 2.62 4.80 -4.65
C LEU A 119 2.05 4.21 -5.95
N THR A 120 2.87 3.51 -6.71
CA THR A 120 2.42 2.62 -7.77
C THR A 120 1.56 1.50 -7.18
N ARG A 121 0.76 0.81 -8.00
CA ARG A 121 -0.09 -0.29 -7.54
C ARG A 121 0.73 -1.41 -6.88
N SER A 122 1.86 -1.81 -7.49
CA SER A 122 2.73 -2.86 -6.96
C SER A 122 3.38 -2.44 -5.63
N ALA A 123 3.85 -1.20 -5.51
CA ALA A 123 4.43 -0.70 -4.25
C ALA A 123 3.37 -0.61 -3.12
N ARG A 124 2.14 -0.20 -3.45
CA ARG A 124 1.01 -0.24 -2.50
C ARG A 124 0.72 -1.67 -2.04
N GLN A 125 0.69 -2.64 -2.96
CA GLN A 125 0.42 -4.03 -2.61
C GLN A 125 1.52 -4.58 -1.70
N LEU A 126 2.78 -4.34 -2.04
CA LEU A 126 3.91 -4.71 -1.19
C LEU A 126 3.80 -4.11 0.23
N LEU A 127 3.44 -2.83 0.33
CA LEU A 127 3.25 -2.15 1.62
C LEU A 127 2.18 -2.83 2.48
N ILE A 128 1.06 -3.24 1.88
CA ILE A 128 -0.02 -3.99 2.55
C ILE A 128 0.50 -5.35 3.00
N ASP A 129 1.17 -6.10 2.13
CA ASP A 129 1.66 -7.45 2.42
C ASP A 129 2.70 -7.45 3.56
N ILE A 130 3.58 -6.44 3.61
CA ILE A 130 4.49 -6.23 4.76
C ILE A 130 3.69 -6.05 6.04
N GLY A 131 2.68 -5.19 6.02
CA GLY A 131 1.87 -4.90 7.19
C GLY A 131 1.05 -6.10 7.67
N GLU A 132 0.51 -6.90 6.77
CA GLU A 132 -0.22 -8.14 7.10
C GLU A 132 0.71 -9.17 7.74
N ARG A 133 1.89 -9.41 7.17
CA ARG A 133 2.89 -10.32 7.76
C ARG A 133 3.36 -9.83 9.12
N PHE A 134 3.65 -8.55 9.25
CA PHE A 134 4.05 -7.97 10.52
C PHE A 134 2.95 -8.13 11.58
N ARG A 135 1.70 -7.90 11.19
CA ARG A 135 0.54 -8.11 12.06
C ARG A 135 0.40 -9.57 12.48
N GLN A 136 0.52 -10.50 11.54
CA GLN A 136 0.43 -11.94 11.82
C GLN A 136 1.49 -12.40 12.81
N LYS A 137 2.75 -11.97 12.62
CA LYS A 137 3.86 -12.29 13.54
C LYS A 137 3.62 -11.77 14.97
N GLN A 138 2.99 -10.61 15.11
CA GLN A 138 2.63 -10.09 16.43
C GLN A 138 1.57 -10.96 17.11
N ILE A 139 0.56 -11.42 16.38
CA ILE A 139 -0.51 -12.30 16.88
C ILE A 139 0.09 -13.64 17.32
N GLU A 140 0.94 -14.26 16.53
CA GLU A 140 1.62 -15.53 16.83
C GLU A 140 2.49 -15.44 18.10
N LYS A 141 3.03 -14.26 18.37
CA LYS A 141 3.80 -13.98 19.60
C LYS A 141 2.94 -13.57 20.79
N GLY A 142 1.60 -13.56 20.66
CA GLY A 142 0.68 -13.11 21.71
C GLY A 142 0.85 -11.63 22.08
N LEU A 143 1.37 -10.79 21.16
CA LEU A 143 1.60 -9.38 21.40
C LEU A 143 0.36 -8.55 21.08
N LYS A 144 0.26 -7.38 21.72
CA LYS A 144 -0.69 -6.36 21.31
C LYS A 144 -0.35 -5.88 19.91
N VAL A 145 -1.31 -5.91 19.00
CA VAL A 145 -1.09 -5.53 17.60
C VAL A 145 -0.87 -4.03 17.48
N HIS A 146 0.24 -3.66 16.86
CA HIS A 146 0.61 -2.30 16.50
C HIS A 146 0.74 -2.18 14.98
N LYS A 147 0.38 -1.04 14.44
CA LYS A 147 0.61 -0.66 13.04
C LYS A 147 2.04 -0.19 12.88
N MET A 148 2.62 -0.44 11.70
CA MET A 148 3.86 0.22 11.29
C MET A 148 3.60 1.68 10.91
N VAL A 149 4.61 2.53 10.96
CA VAL A 149 4.51 3.97 10.66
C VAL A 149 5.27 4.27 9.37
N ILE A 150 4.57 4.84 8.39
CA ILE A 150 5.13 5.24 7.10
C ILE A 150 5.61 6.68 7.20
N THR A 151 6.87 6.91 6.88
CA THR A 151 7.54 8.20 7.07
C THR A 151 7.88 8.91 5.76
N SER A 152 7.89 8.21 4.62
CA SER A 152 8.11 8.79 3.30
C SER A 152 7.54 7.90 2.19
N MET A 153 7.15 8.54 1.09
CA MET A 153 6.69 7.90 -0.15
C MET A 153 7.20 8.69 -1.37
N LEU A 154 6.35 8.93 -2.38
CA LEU A 154 6.72 9.67 -3.59
C LEU A 154 7.28 11.06 -3.28
N ARG A 155 8.41 11.38 -3.89
CA ARG A 155 9.02 12.73 -3.85
C ARG A 155 9.07 13.34 -5.23
N THR A 156 9.10 14.66 -5.29
CA THR A 156 9.52 15.42 -6.47
C THR A 156 11.00 15.82 -6.33
N GLU A 157 11.63 16.25 -7.42
CA GLU A 157 13.00 16.79 -7.34
C GLU A 157 13.06 18.01 -6.40
N GLN A 158 12.02 18.85 -6.43
CA GLN A 158 11.90 20.00 -5.52
C GLN A 158 11.84 19.57 -4.05
N SER A 159 11.00 18.58 -3.69
CA SER A 159 10.93 18.09 -2.32
C SER A 159 12.21 17.41 -1.88
N GLN A 160 12.87 16.66 -2.76
CA GLN A 160 14.18 16.07 -2.48
C GLN A 160 15.26 17.14 -2.24
N LYS A 161 15.27 18.20 -3.04
CA LYS A 161 16.18 19.33 -2.85
C LYS A 161 15.90 20.06 -1.52
N SER A 162 14.65 20.24 -1.15
CA SER A 162 14.25 20.83 0.13
C SER A 162 14.68 19.96 1.31
N LEU A 163 14.51 18.63 1.23
CA LEU A 163 14.97 17.69 2.24
C LEU A 163 16.48 17.77 2.45
N ARG A 164 17.27 17.82 1.38
CA ARG A 164 18.76 17.94 1.46
C ARG A 164 19.23 19.18 2.21
N ARG A 165 18.53 20.29 2.10
CA ARG A 165 18.87 21.54 2.80
C ARG A 165 18.68 21.41 4.32
N ARG A 166 17.78 20.53 4.78
CA ARG A 166 17.47 20.32 6.19
C ARG A 166 18.12 19.08 6.78
N ASN A 167 18.38 18.08 5.95
CA ASN A 167 18.97 16.81 6.36
C ASN A 167 20.25 16.54 5.56
N PHE A 168 21.40 16.75 6.21
CA PHE A 168 22.71 16.52 5.62
C PHE A 168 22.97 15.06 5.19
N ASN A 169 22.20 14.11 5.76
CA ASN A 169 22.30 12.69 5.41
C ASN A 169 21.45 12.31 4.19
N ALA A 170 20.61 13.22 3.65
CA ALA A 170 19.85 12.94 2.44
C ALA A 170 20.79 12.77 1.24
N THR A 171 20.53 11.73 0.43
CA THR A 171 21.38 11.41 -0.72
C THR A 171 21.58 12.61 -1.66
N LYS A 172 22.80 12.81 -2.12
CA LYS A 172 23.16 13.86 -3.12
C LYS A 172 22.82 13.42 -4.54
N SER A 173 22.74 12.12 -4.80
CA SER A 173 22.36 11.54 -6.08
C SER A 173 20.83 11.47 -6.26
N THR A 174 20.39 10.97 -7.39
CA THR A 174 18.99 10.65 -7.66
C THR A 174 18.49 9.63 -6.64
N THR A 175 17.26 9.78 -6.17
CA THR A 175 16.63 8.88 -5.21
C THR A 175 15.51 8.07 -5.87
N SER A 176 15.36 6.83 -5.46
CA SER A 176 14.27 5.92 -5.90
C SER A 176 12.86 6.43 -5.55
N HIS A 177 12.73 7.30 -4.54
CA HIS A 177 11.45 7.94 -4.20
C HIS A 177 10.82 8.79 -5.32
N LEU A 178 11.59 9.22 -6.32
CA LEU A 178 11.06 10.03 -7.42
C LEU A 178 10.08 9.26 -8.32
N TYR A 179 10.06 7.94 -8.24
CA TYR A 179 9.39 7.06 -9.19
C TYR A 179 8.08 6.43 -8.65
N GLY A 180 7.74 6.65 -7.37
CA GLY A 180 6.52 6.12 -6.73
C GLY A 180 6.56 4.63 -6.38
N THR A 181 7.70 3.98 -6.54
CA THR A 181 7.93 2.56 -6.25
C THR A 181 8.57 2.32 -4.88
N THR A 182 8.88 3.40 -4.17
CA THR A 182 9.68 3.38 -2.94
C THR A 182 8.97 4.05 -1.79
N PHE A 183 9.10 3.47 -0.60
CA PHE A 183 8.57 4.03 0.64
C PHE A 183 9.50 3.72 1.83
N ASP A 184 9.41 4.56 2.86
CA ASP A 184 10.15 4.39 4.11
C ASP A 184 9.20 4.02 5.24
N ILE A 185 9.55 2.96 5.98
CA ILE A 185 8.86 2.53 7.21
C ILE A 185 9.76 2.84 8.40
N SER A 186 9.22 3.47 9.45
CA SER A 186 9.96 3.65 10.70
C SER A 186 10.37 2.29 11.27
N ALA A 187 11.66 2.13 11.58
CA ALA A 187 12.18 0.92 12.20
C ALA A 187 12.00 0.91 13.73
N GLN A 188 11.56 2.03 14.31
CA GLN A 188 11.52 2.20 15.78
C GLN A 188 10.16 2.61 16.32
N ARG A 189 9.22 3.01 15.45
CA ARG A 189 7.94 3.58 15.88
C ARG A 189 6.78 2.72 15.41
N PHE A 190 5.97 2.27 16.37
CA PHE A 190 4.80 1.43 16.15
C PHE A 190 3.63 2.00 16.92
N VAL A 191 2.47 2.10 16.29
CA VAL A 191 1.31 2.77 16.87
C VAL A 191 0.11 1.84 17.02
N ARG A 192 -0.67 2.06 18.06
CA ARG A 192 -1.91 1.34 18.32
C ARG A 192 -2.97 2.32 18.81
N TYR A 193 -4.19 2.08 18.44
CA TYR A 193 -5.35 2.78 18.97
C TYR A 193 -6.13 1.85 19.89
N ASP A 194 -6.62 2.36 21.01
CA ASP A 194 -7.55 1.65 21.86
C ASP A 194 -8.99 1.78 21.30
N PHE A 195 -9.95 1.18 21.97
CA PHE A 195 -11.36 1.22 21.56
C PHE A 195 -12.00 2.62 21.70
N LEU A 196 -11.38 3.53 22.44
CA LEU A 196 -11.79 4.93 22.55
C LEU A 196 -11.10 5.83 21.51
N GLY A 197 -10.22 5.26 20.67
CA GLY A 197 -9.47 6.02 19.69
C GLY A 197 -8.19 6.69 20.22
N ASN A 198 -7.79 6.43 21.47
CA ASN A 198 -6.56 7.00 22.01
C ASN A 198 -5.34 6.30 21.38
N LYS A 199 -4.45 7.13 20.82
CA LYS A 199 -3.20 6.66 20.21
C LYS A 199 -2.16 6.36 21.27
N SER A 200 -1.53 5.21 21.17
CA SER A 200 -0.32 4.84 21.93
C SER A 200 0.80 4.46 20.97
N GLU A 201 2.02 4.82 21.31
CA GLU A 201 3.22 4.53 20.52
C GLU A 201 4.20 3.69 21.34
N THR A 202 4.95 2.81 20.68
CA THR A 202 6.01 2.00 21.28
C THR A 202 7.21 1.92 20.36
N SER A 203 8.41 1.80 20.98
CA SER A 203 9.69 1.55 20.30
C SER A 203 10.35 0.24 20.75
N ARG A 204 9.57 -0.68 21.32
CA ARG A 204 10.12 -1.95 21.82
C ARG A 204 10.80 -2.76 20.71
N GLY A 205 12.02 -3.21 20.93
CA GLY A 205 12.83 -3.94 19.95
C GLY A 205 12.19 -5.22 19.41
N ILE A 206 11.25 -5.82 20.14
CA ILE A 206 10.51 -6.98 19.63
C ILE A 206 9.69 -6.64 18.37
N TYR A 207 9.01 -5.50 18.31
CA TYR A 207 8.26 -5.08 17.13
C TYR A 207 9.18 -4.77 15.95
N GLN A 208 10.32 -4.11 16.22
CA GLN A 208 11.36 -3.90 15.22
C GLN A 208 11.82 -5.21 14.60
N LYS A 209 12.16 -6.21 15.44
CA LYS A 209 12.58 -7.54 14.98
C LYS A 209 11.53 -8.21 14.10
N LEU A 210 10.26 -8.21 14.53
CA LEU A 210 9.15 -8.81 13.76
C LEU A 210 8.89 -8.08 12.43
N LEU A 211 9.05 -6.75 12.39
CA LEU A 211 8.96 -6.00 11.14
C LEU A 211 10.11 -6.37 10.19
N GLU A 212 11.34 -6.43 10.69
CA GLU A 212 12.50 -6.84 9.90
C GLU A 212 12.38 -8.28 9.37
N GLU A 213 11.84 -9.20 10.16
CA GLU A 213 11.53 -10.57 9.72
C GLU A 213 10.50 -10.58 8.58
N ALA A 214 9.40 -9.84 8.72
CA ALA A 214 8.37 -9.74 7.68
C ALA A 214 8.92 -9.17 6.37
N VAL A 215 9.76 -8.14 6.45
CA VAL A 215 10.41 -7.52 5.29
C VAL A 215 11.43 -8.46 4.65
N LYS A 216 12.22 -9.18 5.45
CA LYS A 216 13.20 -10.18 4.96
C LYS A 216 12.53 -11.29 4.17
N GLU A 217 11.40 -11.80 4.63
CA GLU A 217 10.65 -12.84 3.92
C GLU A 217 10.25 -12.37 2.52
N LEU A 218 9.65 -11.18 2.40
CA LEU A 218 9.26 -10.62 1.11
C LEU A 218 10.46 -10.29 0.22
N ARG A 219 11.57 -9.86 0.81
CA ARG A 219 12.83 -9.66 0.09
C ARG A 219 13.38 -10.99 -0.45
N ASN A 220 13.33 -12.06 0.33
CA ASN A 220 13.77 -13.40 -0.08
C ASN A 220 12.87 -14.01 -1.16
N GLU A 221 11.61 -13.61 -1.22
CA GLU A 221 10.69 -13.91 -2.32
C GLU A 221 10.97 -13.08 -3.59
N GLY A 222 11.99 -12.22 -3.56
CA GLY A 222 12.37 -11.35 -4.69
C GLY A 222 11.40 -10.20 -4.94
N ARG A 223 10.51 -9.87 -3.98
CA ARG A 223 9.45 -8.86 -4.16
C ARG A 223 9.90 -7.45 -3.87
N CYS A 224 11.02 -7.27 -3.19
CA CYS A 224 11.57 -5.95 -2.87
C CYS A 224 13.07 -5.99 -2.64
N VAL A 225 13.69 -4.83 -2.77
CA VAL A 225 15.02 -4.53 -2.25
C VAL A 225 14.90 -3.63 -1.05
N VAL A 226 15.80 -3.79 -0.07
CA VAL A 226 15.66 -3.16 1.24
C VAL A 226 17.02 -2.66 1.75
N MET A 227 17.03 -1.41 2.18
CA MET A 227 18.17 -0.83 2.91
C MET A 227 17.71 -0.32 4.27
N ARG A 228 18.41 -0.79 5.32
CA ARG A 228 18.22 -0.24 6.66
C ARG A 228 19.06 1.02 6.85
N GLU A 229 18.40 2.14 6.96
CA GLU A 229 19.02 3.43 7.22
C GLU A 229 19.11 3.70 8.73
N TYR A 230 20.23 3.35 9.36
CA TYR A 230 20.40 3.47 10.81
C TYR A 230 20.30 4.91 11.32
N LYS A 231 20.85 5.89 10.58
CA LYS A 231 20.81 7.31 10.97
C LYS A 231 19.40 7.92 10.93
N GLN A 232 18.54 7.41 10.07
CA GLN A 232 17.14 7.84 9.94
C GLN A 232 16.17 6.90 10.65
N ALA A 233 16.70 5.79 11.20
CA ALA A 233 15.92 4.75 11.87
C ALA A 233 14.71 4.27 11.03
N CYS A 234 14.93 4.06 9.72
CA CYS A 234 13.90 3.56 8.81
C CYS A 234 14.40 2.39 7.95
N LEU A 235 13.45 1.66 7.40
CA LEU A 235 13.63 0.70 6.33
C LEU A 235 13.22 1.37 5.03
N HIS A 236 14.19 1.56 4.14
CA HIS A 236 14.01 2.08 2.79
C HIS A 236 13.73 0.90 1.86
N ILE A 237 12.55 0.87 1.24
CA ILE A 237 12.03 -0.31 0.53
C ILE A 237 11.59 0.10 -0.86
N THR A 238 12.07 -0.61 -1.88
CA THR A 238 11.65 -0.44 -3.28
C THR A 238 11.11 -1.76 -3.82
N VAL A 239 9.94 -1.73 -4.47
CA VAL A 239 9.36 -2.91 -5.12
C VAL A 239 10.16 -3.29 -6.36
N THR A 240 10.26 -4.57 -6.67
CA THR A 240 11.06 -5.10 -7.80
C THR A 240 10.27 -5.30 -9.08
N ASN A 241 8.93 -5.28 -9.03
CA ASN A 241 8.01 -5.52 -10.16
C ASN A 241 6.79 -4.60 -10.13
#